data_9dcfc7ed323dc1f22f0e64daf2a97919
#
_entry.id   9dcfc7ed323dc1f22f0e64daf2a97919
#
_cell.length_a   1.000
_cell.length_b   1.000
_cell.length_c   1.000
_cell.angle_alpha   90.00
_cell.angle_beta   90.00
_cell.angle_gamma   90.00
#
_symmetry.space_group_name_H-M   'P 1'
#
loop_
_entity.id
_entity.type
_entity.pdbx_description
1 polymer ?
#
loop_
_entity_poly.entity_id
_entity_poly.type
_entity_poly.pdbx_seq_one_letter_code
_entity_poly.pdbx_strand_id
1 'polypeptide(L)'
;MILPASYTPDWIKEKRKAYPKSDPTIMEKVIYALTLVEQLTQTDLSFVFKGGTSLLLILPEPKRFSIDIDIVTTESREKVETVLAAVCRKGVFTKFELDEFRSYKPGIPKAHYLLTFFSQWDNKERVILLDVLYEEHGYPALIQAPIVNEWIQTDDNLPTVKIPSADSITGDKLTAFAPNTVGIRFRVEHADGGVTEKQMEVMKQLFDLGILFDRISNLNHFKQSFEKTALKEIAYRSTQNITVGDILNDTINTSLMIGSLGKFFDPAGEYQHIATGLTQLKSYIYQGAFRSDEAVLASAKAAYLAAMILTGYEGEIQRWQNGDDILKYMIKPIEYQFLNKRRNIPGGALFYWWQALGLLEKI
;
A
#
# COMPACT_ATOMS: atom_id res chain seq x y z
N MET A 1 0.36 7.88 25.06
CA MET A 1 1.67 7.35 24.56
C MET A 1 1.64 5.85 24.58
N ILE A 2 2.46 5.20 23.73
CA ILE A 2 2.61 3.73 23.71
C ILE A 2 3.23 3.27 25.04
N LEU A 3 2.55 2.35 25.71
CA LEU A 3 2.97 1.86 27.03
C LEU A 3 4.09 0.82 26.92
N PRO A 4 5.03 0.76 27.90
CA PRO A 4 6.10 -0.25 27.94
C PRO A 4 5.61 -1.69 27.87
N ALA A 5 4.41 -1.96 28.35
CA ALA A 5 3.78 -3.28 28.27
C ALA A 5 3.62 -3.81 26.84
N SER A 6 3.50 -2.91 25.84
CA SER A 6 3.39 -3.28 24.41
C SER A 6 4.62 -4.03 23.88
N TYR A 7 5.79 -3.80 24.45
CA TYR A 7 7.04 -4.42 23.98
C TYR A 7 7.33 -5.80 24.61
N THR A 8 6.50 -6.21 25.57
CA THR A 8 6.78 -7.45 26.33
C THR A 8 6.46 -8.70 25.51
N PRO A 9 7.23 -9.79 25.69
CA PRO A 9 6.91 -11.08 25.08
C PRO A 9 5.51 -11.59 25.45
N ASP A 10 5.01 -11.24 26.64
CA ASP A 10 3.69 -11.68 27.10
C ASP A 10 2.57 -10.97 26.33
N TRP A 11 2.73 -9.70 25.98
CA TRP A 11 1.80 -9.00 25.09
C TRP A 11 1.73 -9.66 23.71
N ILE A 12 2.89 -10.00 23.11
CA ILE A 12 2.96 -10.69 21.82
C ILE A 12 2.30 -12.08 21.92
N LYS A 13 2.52 -12.83 23.02
CA LYS A 13 1.86 -14.12 23.25
C LYS A 13 0.34 -13.97 23.36
N GLU A 14 -0.14 -12.91 24.01
CA GLU A 14 -1.57 -12.61 24.10
C GLU A 14 -2.16 -12.34 22.73
N LYS A 15 -1.52 -11.49 21.92
CA LYS A 15 -1.95 -11.23 20.54
C LYS A 15 -1.96 -12.49 19.67
N ARG A 16 -1.00 -13.37 19.85
CA ARG A 16 -0.96 -14.65 19.14
C ARG A 16 -2.13 -15.58 19.47
N LYS A 17 -2.79 -15.46 20.64
CA LYS A 17 -3.99 -16.23 20.93
C LYS A 17 -5.14 -15.85 19.99
N ALA A 18 -5.28 -14.55 19.67
CA ALA A 18 -6.26 -14.06 18.70
C ALA A 18 -5.82 -14.32 17.25
N TYR A 19 -4.52 -14.26 16.96
CA TYR A 19 -3.95 -14.38 15.62
C TYR A 19 -2.85 -15.47 15.56
N PRO A 20 -3.22 -16.77 15.71
CA PRO A 20 -2.26 -17.86 15.94
C PRO A 20 -1.33 -18.14 14.74
N LYS A 21 -1.69 -17.70 13.54
CA LYS A 21 -0.90 -17.88 12.31
C LYS A 21 0.08 -16.74 12.06
N SER A 22 0.04 -15.68 12.84
CA SER A 22 0.87 -14.51 12.63
C SER A 22 2.26 -14.70 13.22
N ASP A 23 3.27 -14.21 12.51
CA ASP A 23 4.66 -14.25 12.94
C ASP A 23 4.88 -13.22 14.09
N PRO A 24 5.34 -13.66 15.26
CA PRO A 24 5.57 -12.78 16.40
C PRO A 24 6.62 -11.71 16.13
N THR A 25 7.58 -11.98 15.23
CA THR A 25 8.61 -10.99 14.87
C THR A 25 8.02 -9.87 14.02
N ILE A 26 7.01 -10.16 13.20
CA ILE A 26 6.30 -9.14 12.43
C ILE A 26 5.39 -8.33 13.36
N MET A 27 4.70 -8.98 14.33
CA MET A 27 3.91 -8.28 15.35
C MET A 27 4.78 -7.27 16.13
N GLU A 28 5.94 -7.72 16.60
CA GLU A 28 6.88 -6.87 17.31
C GLU A 28 7.33 -5.69 16.44
N LYS A 29 7.67 -5.93 15.18
CA LYS A 29 8.05 -4.86 14.25
C LYS A 29 6.94 -3.82 14.05
N VAL A 30 5.67 -4.19 14.03
CA VAL A 30 4.55 -3.23 13.97
C VAL A 30 4.55 -2.32 15.20
N ILE A 31 4.81 -2.87 16.39
CA ILE A 31 4.89 -2.09 17.63
C ILE A 31 6.01 -1.04 17.52
N TYR A 32 7.21 -1.48 17.12
CA TYR A 32 8.36 -0.56 16.96
C TYR A 32 8.16 0.43 15.81
N ALA A 33 7.49 0.04 14.73
CA ALA A 33 7.15 0.95 13.63
C ALA A 33 6.22 2.09 14.12
N LEU A 34 5.14 1.76 14.83
CA LEU A 34 4.24 2.77 15.43
C LEU A 34 4.94 3.60 16.51
N THR A 35 5.85 3.00 17.27
CA THR A 35 6.70 3.74 18.23
C THR A 35 7.58 4.78 17.55
N LEU A 36 8.17 4.44 16.40
CA LEU A 36 8.95 5.40 15.63
C LEU A 36 8.09 6.59 15.20
N VAL A 37 6.90 6.33 14.66
CA VAL A 37 5.96 7.40 14.28
C VAL A 37 5.61 8.26 15.47
N GLU A 38 5.28 7.66 16.63
CA GLU A 38 5.00 8.38 17.86
C GLU A 38 6.17 9.27 18.29
N GLN A 39 7.39 8.73 18.29
CA GLN A 39 8.56 9.49 18.70
C GLN A 39 8.89 10.65 17.75
N LEU A 40 8.63 10.48 16.44
CA LEU A 40 8.75 11.55 15.46
C LEU A 40 7.73 12.68 15.71
N THR A 41 6.47 12.35 16.05
CA THR A 41 5.45 13.39 16.37
C THR A 41 5.76 14.20 17.63
N GLN A 42 6.64 13.70 18.50
CA GLN A 42 7.09 14.40 19.72
C GLN A 42 8.29 15.32 19.45
N THR A 43 8.69 15.49 18.22
CA THR A 43 9.78 16.40 17.81
C THR A 43 9.21 17.60 17.04
N ASP A 44 10.09 18.50 16.62
CA ASP A 44 9.75 19.66 15.79
C ASP A 44 9.80 19.34 14.29
N LEU A 45 9.88 18.06 13.88
CA LEU A 45 9.84 17.63 12.49
C LEU A 45 8.43 17.77 11.92
N SER A 46 8.29 18.53 10.84
CA SER A 46 7.03 18.60 10.09
C SER A 46 7.01 17.53 8.99
N PHE A 47 6.08 16.59 9.06
CA PHE A 47 5.97 15.52 8.08
C PHE A 47 4.53 15.03 7.88
N VAL A 48 4.30 14.32 6.77
CA VAL A 48 3.10 13.52 6.54
C VAL A 48 3.50 12.06 6.52
N PHE A 49 2.90 11.27 7.39
CA PHE A 49 3.07 9.82 7.45
C PHE A 49 2.18 9.16 6.41
N LYS A 50 2.74 8.38 5.50
CA LYS A 50 2.05 7.77 4.37
C LYS A 50 2.33 6.26 4.27
N GLY A 51 2.07 5.68 3.12
CA GLY A 51 2.41 4.30 2.82
C GLY A 51 1.50 3.27 3.47
N GLY A 52 1.94 2.01 3.46
CA GLY A 52 1.14 0.88 3.95
C GLY A 52 0.90 0.89 5.45
N THR A 53 1.86 1.38 6.23
CA THR A 53 1.76 1.38 7.71
C THR A 53 0.80 2.45 8.21
N SER A 54 0.62 3.57 7.48
CA SER A 54 -0.40 4.55 7.84
C SER A 54 -1.83 3.99 7.77
N LEU A 55 -2.07 2.93 6.97
CA LEU A 55 -3.36 2.25 6.89
C LEU A 55 -3.76 1.57 8.21
N LEU A 56 -2.79 1.22 9.06
CA LEU A 56 -3.06 0.71 10.40
C LEU A 56 -3.78 1.72 11.29
N LEU A 57 -3.69 3.02 10.97
CA LEU A 57 -4.33 4.12 11.70
C LEU A 57 -5.59 4.66 11.01
N ILE A 58 -5.74 4.43 9.69
CA ILE A 58 -6.87 4.92 8.89
C ILE A 58 -8.02 3.91 8.86
N LEU A 59 -7.69 2.62 8.70
CA LEU A 59 -8.70 1.59 8.53
C LEU A 59 -9.27 1.17 9.89
N PRO A 60 -10.60 1.09 10.03
CA PRO A 60 -11.21 0.60 11.27
C PRO A 60 -10.80 -0.84 11.60
N GLU A 61 -10.58 -1.65 10.55
CA GLU A 61 -10.18 -3.06 10.63
C GLU A 61 -9.05 -3.31 9.63
N PRO A 62 -7.80 -2.97 9.96
CA PRO A 62 -6.66 -3.37 9.14
C PRO A 62 -6.55 -4.90 9.15
N LYS A 63 -6.17 -5.50 8.02
CA LYS A 63 -6.17 -6.97 7.88
C LYS A 63 -4.79 -7.54 7.56
N ARG A 64 -3.82 -6.68 7.33
CA ARG A 64 -2.44 -7.06 7.07
C ARG A 64 -1.45 -6.24 7.88
N PHE A 65 -0.32 -6.87 8.18
CA PHE A 65 0.83 -6.16 8.73
C PHE A 65 1.46 -5.23 7.71
N SER A 66 1.98 -4.12 8.21
CA SER A 66 2.93 -3.25 7.53
C SER A 66 3.91 -2.73 8.58
N ILE A 67 5.18 -2.67 8.23
CA ILE A 67 6.28 -2.46 9.18
C ILE A 67 7.27 -1.39 8.75
N ASP A 68 7.22 -0.96 7.49
CA ASP A 68 8.06 0.10 6.96
C ASP A 68 7.37 1.45 7.20
N ILE A 69 8.13 2.46 7.55
CA ILE A 69 7.62 3.81 7.78
C ILE A 69 7.97 4.68 6.59
N ASP A 70 6.96 5.23 5.96
CA ASP A 70 7.10 6.16 4.84
C ASP A 70 6.68 7.56 5.29
N ILE A 71 7.54 8.54 5.16
CA ILE A 71 7.19 9.94 5.42
C ILE A 71 7.56 10.83 4.23
N VAL A 72 6.81 11.91 4.06
CA VAL A 72 7.16 12.99 3.16
C VAL A 72 7.30 14.30 3.96
N THR A 73 8.37 15.04 3.68
CA THR A 73 8.71 16.26 4.39
C THR A 73 9.42 17.25 3.49
N THR A 74 9.24 18.53 3.74
CA THR A 74 10.01 19.61 3.12
C THR A 74 11.23 20.03 3.94
N GLU A 75 11.42 19.41 5.11
CA GLU A 75 12.58 19.67 5.96
C GLU A 75 13.86 19.11 5.34
N SER A 76 15.02 19.67 5.75
CA SER A 76 16.29 19.21 5.22
C SER A 76 16.70 17.83 5.76
N ARG A 77 17.62 17.17 5.04
CA ARG A 77 18.20 15.90 5.49
C ARG A 77 18.86 16.04 6.87
N GLU A 78 19.63 17.09 7.07
CA GLU A 78 20.34 17.38 8.33
C GLU A 78 19.36 17.52 9.50
N LYS A 79 18.19 18.13 9.25
CA LYS A 79 17.12 18.23 10.26
C LYS A 79 16.58 16.85 10.60
N VAL A 80 16.28 16.02 9.61
CA VAL A 80 15.78 14.64 9.81
C VAL A 80 16.82 13.84 10.61
N GLU A 81 18.11 13.87 10.22
CA GLU A 81 19.17 13.13 10.91
C GLU A 81 19.37 13.62 12.35
N THR A 82 19.24 14.92 12.60
CA THR A 82 19.26 15.50 13.97
C THR A 82 18.12 14.96 14.80
N VAL A 83 16.91 14.87 14.23
CA VAL A 83 15.72 14.31 14.88
C VAL A 83 15.92 12.81 15.14
N LEU A 84 16.44 12.05 14.20
CA LEU A 84 16.71 10.61 14.39
C LEU A 84 17.74 10.37 15.48
N ALA A 85 18.78 11.21 15.58
CA ALA A 85 19.72 11.16 16.69
C ALA A 85 19.03 11.44 18.05
N ALA A 86 18.06 12.35 18.10
CA ALA A 86 17.27 12.61 19.29
C ALA A 86 16.33 11.44 19.64
N VAL A 87 15.73 10.80 18.64
CA VAL A 87 14.93 9.57 18.80
C VAL A 87 15.77 8.44 19.40
N CYS A 88 16.98 8.20 18.89
CA CYS A 88 17.87 7.17 19.42
C CYS A 88 18.29 7.45 20.88
N ARG A 89 18.49 8.73 21.26
CA ARG A 89 18.80 9.09 22.66
C ARG A 89 17.69 8.73 23.67
N LYS A 90 16.44 8.52 23.21
CA LYS A 90 15.34 8.03 24.07
C LYS A 90 15.49 6.53 24.44
N GLY A 91 16.37 5.80 23.79
CA GLY A 91 16.79 4.45 24.14
C GLY A 91 15.94 3.30 23.60
N VAL A 92 14.81 3.57 22.92
CA VAL A 92 14.02 2.51 22.27
C VAL A 92 14.73 2.01 21.01
N PHE A 93 15.30 2.92 20.24
CA PHE A 93 16.19 2.63 19.13
C PHE A 93 17.63 2.91 19.53
N THR A 94 18.54 1.98 19.23
CA THR A 94 19.95 2.07 19.67
C THR A 94 20.80 2.92 18.73
N LYS A 95 20.49 2.88 17.43
CA LYS A 95 21.17 3.65 16.38
C LYS A 95 20.28 3.82 15.17
N PHE A 96 20.65 4.77 14.30
CA PHE A 96 20.16 4.83 12.93
C PHE A 96 21.33 4.85 11.95
N GLU A 97 21.11 4.31 10.77
CA GLU A 97 22.11 4.24 9.69
C GLU A 97 21.42 4.58 8.36
N LEU A 98 22.11 5.36 7.52
CA LEU A 98 21.66 5.62 6.16
C LEU A 98 21.96 4.39 5.29
N ASP A 99 20.93 3.86 4.61
CA ASP A 99 21.11 2.90 3.54
C ASP A 99 21.51 3.65 2.26
N GLU A 100 22.80 3.83 2.04
CA GLU A 100 23.34 4.58 0.91
C GLU A 100 22.91 3.99 -0.42
N PHE A 101 22.93 2.66 -0.54
CA PHE A 101 22.61 1.97 -1.77
C PHE A 101 21.16 2.24 -2.23
N ARG A 102 20.20 2.27 -1.30
CA ARG A 102 18.80 2.58 -1.61
C ARG A 102 18.54 4.07 -1.75
N SER A 103 19.34 4.93 -1.09
CA SER A 103 19.10 6.38 -0.99
C SER A 103 19.56 7.15 -2.23
N TYR A 104 20.62 6.70 -2.89
CA TYR A 104 21.18 7.42 -4.04
C TYR A 104 20.55 6.98 -5.35
N LYS A 105 19.43 7.62 -5.71
CA LYS A 105 18.88 7.57 -7.08
C LYS A 105 18.88 8.98 -7.66
N PRO A 106 19.58 9.21 -8.80
CA PRO A 106 19.59 10.53 -9.43
C PRO A 106 18.17 11.04 -9.68
N GLY A 107 17.91 12.30 -9.33
CA GLY A 107 16.63 12.97 -9.58
C GLY A 107 15.50 12.63 -8.61
N ILE A 108 15.69 11.73 -7.64
CA ILE A 108 14.68 11.43 -6.62
C ILE A 108 15.19 11.91 -5.25
N PRO A 109 14.56 12.92 -4.62
CA PRO A 109 14.99 13.48 -3.35
C PRO A 109 14.56 12.58 -2.17
N LYS A 110 15.24 11.45 -1.97
CA LYS A 110 14.89 10.47 -0.95
C LYS A 110 16.07 10.01 -0.12
N ALA A 111 15.77 9.50 1.07
CA ALA A 111 16.70 8.74 1.89
C ALA A 111 15.99 7.55 2.56
N HIS A 112 16.75 6.50 2.80
CA HIS A 112 16.31 5.31 3.50
C HIS A 112 17.18 5.14 4.76
N TYR A 113 16.55 5.10 5.92
CA TYR A 113 17.24 4.92 7.19
C TYR A 113 16.83 3.61 7.83
N LEU A 114 17.80 2.93 8.42
CA LEU A 114 17.62 1.72 9.22
C LEU A 114 17.71 2.11 10.68
N LEU A 115 16.61 2.00 11.44
CA LEU A 115 16.60 2.22 12.89
C LEU A 115 16.68 0.89 13.60
N THR A 116 17.78 0.66 14.33
CA THR A 116 18.05 -0.57 15.04
C THR A 116 17.40 -0.55 16.41
N PHE A 117 16.71 -1.64 16.76
CA PHE A 117 16.18 -1.91 18.08
C PHE A 117 16.56 -3.33 18.54
N PHE A 118 16.50 -3.56 19.83
CA PHE A 118 16.75 -4.89 20.41
C PHE A 118 15.40 -5.59 20.64
N SER A 119 15.17 -6.69 19.94
CA SER A 119 13.95 -7.49 20.06
C SER A 119 13.83 -8.09 21.46
N GLN A 120 12.70 -7.85 22.11
CA GLN A 120 12.36 -8.49 23.39
C GLN A 120 11.80 -9.90 23.19
N TRP A 121 11.38 -10.22 21.95
CA TRP A 121 10.84 -11.52 21.61
C TRP A 121 11.93 -12.61 21.48
N ASP A 122 12.99 -12.31 20.74
CA ASP A 122 14.01 -13.32 20.40
C ASP A 122 15.45 -12.90 20.75
N ASN A 123 15.61 -11.78 21.46
CA ASN A 123 16.89 -11.24 21.94
C ASN A 123 17.90 -11.00 20.81
N LYS A 124 17.44 -10.46 19.65
CA LYS A 124 18.28 -10.12 18.50
C LYS A 124 18.14 -8.66 18.12
N GLU A 125 19.17 -8.10 17.53
CA GLU A 125 19.05 -6.81 16.85
C GLU A 125 18.16 -6.94 15.62
N ARG A 126 17.26 -5.97 15.45
CA ARG A 126 16.33 -5.87 14.33
C ARG A 126 16.23 -4.42 13.88
N VAL A 127 15.72 -4.21 12.68
CA VAL A 127 15.60 -2.87 12.12
C VAL A 127 14.16 -2.56 11.72
N ILE A 128 13.80 -1.28 11.88
CA ILE A 128 12.68 -0.63 11.22
C ILE A 128 13.23 0.24 10.10
N LEU A 129 12.63 0.12 8.93
CA LEU A 129 12.95 0.94 7.78
C LEU A 129 12.15 2.25 7.83
N LEU A 130 12.83 3.38 7.67
CA LEU A 130 12.24 4.69 7.50
C LEU A 130 12.61 5.22 6.12
N ASP A 131 11.60 5.33 5.26
CA ASP A 131 11.70 5.90 3.93
C ASP A 131 11.25 7.36 3.97
N VAL A 132 12.17 8.28 3.67
CA VAL A 132 11.92 9.72 3.69
C VAL A 132 11.96 10.26 2.26
N LEU A 133 10.90 10.94 1.87
CA LEU A 133 10.82 11.67 0.61
C LEU A 133 10.86 13.17 0.91
N TYR A 134 11.89 13.86 0.41
CA TYR A 134 12.14 15.28 0.68
C TYR A 134 11.48 16.17 -0.38
N GLU A 135 10.18 16.31 -0.30
CA GLU A 135 9.40 17.15 -1.21
C GLU A 135 8.06 17.57 -0.59
N GLU A 136 7.34 18.44 -1.27
CA GLU A 136 5.95 18.72 -0.93
C GLU A 136 5.06 17.51 -1.26
N HIS A 137 4.15 17.18 -0.33
CA HIS A 137 3.17 16.12 -0.58
C HIS A 137 2.16 16.53 -1.67
N GLY A 138 1.70 15.55 -2.45
CA GLY A 138 0.70 15.75 -3.49
C GLY A 138 -0.75 15.55 -3.03
N TYR A 139 -0.97 15.22 -1.76
CA TYR A 139 -2.29 14.82 -1.26
C TYR A 139 -3.25 16.00 -1.14
N PRO A 140 -4.44 15.94 -1.77
CA PRO A 140 -5.45 17.00 -1.68
C PRO A 140 -6.11 17.09 -0.31
N ALA A 141 -6.13 15.99 0.46
CA ALA A 141 -6.72 15.96 1.79
C ALA A 141 -5.86 15.15 2.77
N LEU A 142 -5.62 15.77 3.94
CA LEU A 142 -4.95 15.15 5.08
C LEU A 142 -5.93 15.07 6.26
N ILE A 143 -5.70 14.10 7.13
CA ILE A 143 -6.40 13.97 8.42
C ILE A 143 -5.39 13.84 9.55
N GLN A 144 -5.81 14.19 10.76
CA GLN A 144 -5.07 13.92 11.99
C GLN A 144 -5.58 12.59 12.56
N ALA A 145 -4.73 11.56 12.55
CA ALA A 145 -5.07 10.25 13.09
C ALA A 145 -4.41 10.04 14.46
N PRO A 146 -5.14 9.57 15.46
CA PRO A 146 -4.53 9.15 16.71
C PRO A 146 -3.66 7.90 16.47
N ILE A 147 -2.51 7.85 17.14
CA ILE A 147 -1.64 6.66 17.09
C ILE A 147 -2.19 5.64 18.08
N VAL A 148 -3.21 4.93 17.64
CA VAL A 148 -3.87 3.84 18.35
C VAL A 148 -4.14 2.69 17.40
N ASN A 149 -3.83 1.48 17.83
CA ASN A 149 -4.05 0.27 17.05
C ASN A 149 -4.11 -0.94 17.98
N GLU A 150 -4.69 -2.03 17.53
CA GLU A 150 -4.81 -3.26 18.33
C GLU A 150 -3.47 -3.89 18.75
N TRP A 151 -2.36 -3.57 18.08
CA TRP A 151 -1.02 -4.11 18.34
C TRP A 151 -0.30 -3.39 19.48
N ILE A 152 -0.77 -2.22 19.92
CA ILE A 152 -0.15 -1.40 20.95
C ILE A 152 -1.12 -1.14 22.10
N GLN A 153 -0.58 -1.01 23.31
CA GLN A 153 -1.27 -0.45 24.46
C GLN A 153 -0.90 1.02 24.58
N THR A 154 -1.87 1.88 24.83
CA THR A 154 -1.67 3.32 24.97
C THR A 154 -2.29 3.84 26.25
N ASP A 155 -1.75 4.93 26.78
CA ASP A 155 -2.42 5.74 27.78
C ASP A 155 -3.46 6.68 27.15
N ASP A 156 -4.12 7.51 27.97
CA ASP A 156 -5.15 8.45 27.53
C ASP A 156 -4.57 9.63 26.72
N ASN A 157 -3.26 9.86 26.77
CA ASN A 157 -2.59 10.90 26.00
C ASN A 157 -2.17 10.35 24.62
N LEU A 158 -3.11 10.36 23.68
CA LEU A 158 -2.90 9.84 22.34
C LEU A 158 -2.28 10.90 21.43
N PRO A 159 -1.00 10.78 21.05
CA PRO A 159 -0.44 11.65 20.02
C PRO A 159 -1.13 11.40 18.69
N THR A 160 -1.22 12.45 17.87
CA THR A 160 -1.78 12.37 16.52
C THR A 160 -0.70 12.58 15.48
N VAL A 161 -0.90 12.02 14.30
CA VAL A 161 -0.03 12.21 13.15
C VAL A 161 -0.83 12.61 11.92
N LYS A 162 -0.26 13.49 11.08
CA LYS A 162 -0.84 13.85 9.78
C LYS A 162 -0.67 12.69 8.82
N ILE A 163 -1.77 12.22 8.23
CA ILE A 163 -1.80 11.16 7.22
C ILE A 163 -2.72 11.58 6.06
N PRO A 164 -2.53 11.05 4.83
CA PRO A 164 -3.47 11.26 3.74
C PRO A 164 -4.85 10.69 4.09
N SER A 165 -5.94 11.32 3.64
CA SER A 165 -7.27 10.72 3.72
C SER A 165 -7.33 9.38 2.95
N ALA A 166 -8.36 8.56 3.21
CA ALA A 166 -8.57 7.31 2.47
C ALA A 166 -8.64 7.55 0.95
N ASP A 167 -9.32 8.63 0.52
CA ASP A 167 -9.39 9.02 -0.89
C ASP A 167 -8.00 9.33 -1.45
N SER A 168 -7.22 10.13 -0.73
CA SER A 168 -5.89 10.55 -1.17
C SER A 168 -4.92 9.38 -1.25
N ILE A 169 -4.89 8.50 -0.25
CA ILE A 169 -3.97 7.35 -0.27
C ILE A 169 -4.38 6.30 -1.31
N THR A 170 -5.67 6.23 -1.68
CA THR A 170 -6.12 5.34 -2.77
C THR A 170 -5.52 5.77 -4.11
N GLY A 171 -5.42 7.07 -4.39
CA GLY A 171 -4.77 7.59 -5.60
C GLY A 171 -3.28 7.24 -5.67
N ASP A 172 -2.55 7.40 -4.57
CA ASP A 172 -1.15 6.99 -4.44
C ASP A 172 -0.99 5.47 -4.70
N LYS A 173 -1.82 4.65 -4.07
CA LYS A 173 -1.82 3.19 -4.23
C LYS A 173 -2.14 2.74 -5.65
N LEU A 174 -3.07 3.41 -6.35
CA LEU A 174 -3.39 3.09 -7.74
C LEU A 174 -2.20 3.35 -8.66
N THR A 175 -1.46 4.45 -8.45
CA THR A 175 -0.21 4.73 -9.17
C THR A 175 0.85 3.65 -8.90
N ALA A 176 0.97 3.19 -7.65
CA ALA A 176 1.91 2.13 -7.29
C ALA A 176 1.56 0.76 -7.87
N PHE A 177 0.28 0.51 -8.21
CA PHE A 177 -0.22 -0.73 -8.84
C PHE A 177 -0.21 -0.64 -10.38
N ALA A 178 0.85 -0.14 -10.97
CA ALA A 178 1.09 -0.08 -12.41
C ALA A 178 2.50 -0.61 -12.74
N PRO A 179 2.72 -1.94 -12.65
CA PRO A 179 4.06 -2.54 -12.57
C PRO A 179 4.89 -2.42 -13.84
N ASN A 180 4.26 -2.19 -14.99
CA ASN A 180 4.94 -2.11 -16.29
C ASN A 180 5.23 -0.66 -16.72
N THR A 181 4.78 0.33 -15.93
CA THR A 181 5.01 1.75 -16.19
C THR A 181 5.75 2.41 -15.02
N VAL A 182 5.03 3.14 -14.16
CA VAL A 182 5.64 3.92 -13.07
C VAL A 182 5.53 3.26 -11.69
N GLY A 183 4.72 2.23 -11.55
CA GLY A 183 4.48 1.57 -10.28
C GLY A 183 5.64 0.70 -9.79
N ILE A 184 5.33 -0.15 -8.83
CA ILE A 184 6.28 -1.11 -8.29
C ILE A 184 6.45 -2.24 -9.30
N ARG A 185 7.64 -2.38 -9.88
CA ARG A 185 7.97 -3.48 -10.81
C ARG A 185 8.00 -4.81 -10.09
N PHE A 186 7.63 -5.89 -10.75
CA PHE A 186 7.77 -7.25 -10.20
C PHE A 186 9.23 -7.61 -9.91
N ARG A 187 10.15 -7.11 -10.74
CA ARG A 187 11.60 -7.33 -10.63
C ARG A 187 12.35 -6.04 -10.92
N VAL A 188 13.41 -5.82 -10.18
CA VAL A 188 14.33 -4.70 -10.39
C VAL A 188 15.73 -5.27 -10.60
N GLU A 189 16.28 -5.09 -11.78
CA GLU A 189 17.66 -5.45 -12.11
C GLU A 189 18.59 -4.31 -11.68
N HIS A 190 19.71 -4.66 -11.07
CA HIS A 190 20.74 -3.75 -10.62
C HIS A 190 21.93 -3.75 -11.57
N ALA A 191 22.72 -2.68 -11.55
CA ALA A 191 23.88 -2.52 -12.43
C ALA A 191 24.99 -3.57 -12.19
N ASP A 192 25.01 -4.17 -11.00
CA ASP A 192 25.93 -5.25 -10.62
C ASP A 192 25.46 -6.65 -11.06
N GLY A 193 24.33 -6.73 -11.78
CA GLY A 193 23.69 -7.97 -12.20
C GLY A 193 22.79 -8.62 -11.15
N GLY A 194 22.68 -8.03 -9.95
CA GLY A 194 21.73 -8.45 -8.93
C GLY A 194 20.28 -8.21 -9.32
N VAL A 195 19.36 -8.99 -8.77
CA VAL A 195 17.92 -8.84 -8.99
C VAL A 195 17.21 -8.74 -7.64
N THR A 196 16.38 -7.72 -7.48
CA THR A 196 15.44 -7.62 -6.34
C THR A 196 14.04 -7.99 -6.80
N GLU A 197 13.49 -9.02 -6.21
CA GLU A 197 12.12 -9.48 -6.46
C GLU A 197 11.14 -8.67 -5.58
N LYS A 198 10.07 -8.12 -6.20
CA LYS A 198 9.10 -7.24 -5.55
C LYS A 198 7.64 -7.64 -5.78
N GLN A 199 7.39 -8.90 -6.08
CA GLN A 199 6.04 -9.41 -6.37
C GLN A 199 5.10 -9.22 -5.18
N MET A 200 5.59 -9.42 -3.96
CA MET A 200 4.80 -9.22 -2.74
C MET A 200 4.38 -7.75 -2.58
N GLU A 201 5.28 -6.83 -2.88
CA GLU A 201 5.02 -5.39 -2.79
C GLU A 201 3.92 -4.96 -3.76
N VAL A 202 3.89 -5.51 -4.99
CA VAL A 202 2.81 -5.27 -5.95
C VAL A 202 1.48 -5.81 -5.40
N MET A 203 1.49 -7.02 -4.84
CA MET A 203 0.28 -7.61 -4.26
C MET A 203 -0.20 -6.90 -3.00
N LYS A 204 0.70 -6.28 -2.21
CA LYS A 204 0.31 -5.37 -1.12
C LYS A 204 -0.51 -4.17 -1.64
N GLN A 205 -0.11 -3.58 -2.79
CA GLN A 205 -0.88 -2.46 -3.36
C GLN A 205 -2.28 -2.91 -3.78
N LEU A 206 -2.38 -4.05 -4.44
CA LEU A 206 -3.67 -4.60 -4.85
C LEU A 206 -4.58 -4.92 -3.65
N PHE A 207 -4.01 -5.53 -2.61
CA PHE A 207 -4.73 -5.81 -1.36
C PHE A 207 -5.30 -4.51 -0.75
N ASP A 208 -4.45 -3.48 -0.64
CA ASP A 208 -4.84 -2.20 -0.08
C ASP A 208 -5.93 -1.53 -0.92
N LEU A 209 -5.79 -1.54 -2.25
CA LEU A 209 -6.79 -1.00 -3.17
C LEU A 209 -8.16 -1.68 -3.02
N GLY A 210 -8.16 -3.01 -2.84
CA GLY A 210 -9.40 -3.78 -2.64
C GLY A 210 -10.20 -3.32 -1.41
N ILE A 211 -9.50 -2.94 -0.33
CA ILE A 211 -10.12 -2.43 0.91
C ILE A 211 -10.46 -0.94 0.78
N LEU A 212 -9.52 -0.14 0.28
CA LEU A 212 -9.67 1.30 0.16
C LEU A 212 -10.78 1.70 -0.80
N PHE A 213 -11.06 0.92 -1.85
CA PHE A 213 -12.18 1.15 -2.76
C PHE A 213 -13.51 1.39 -2.01
N ASP A 214 -13.77 0.58 -0.99
CA ASP A 214 -15.00 0.68 -0.21
C ASP A 214 -15.02 1.90 0.73
N ARG A 215 -13.89 2.59 0.88
CA ARG A 215 -13.70 3.76 1.75
C ARG A 215 -13.64 5.09 0.99
N ILE A 216 -13.62 5.07 -0.34
CA ILE A 216 -13.63 6.29 -1.14
C ILE A 216 -14.97 7.00 -0.91
N SER A 217 -14.88 8.24 -0.43
CA SER A 217 -16.02 9.14 -0.18
C SER A 217 -15.98 10.38 -1.08
N ASN A 218 -14.81 10.79 -1.54
CA ASN A 218 -14.60 11.93 -2.41
C ASN A 218 -13.79 11.53 -3.66
N LEU A 219 -14.50 11.31 -4.77
CA LEU A 219 -13.91 10.90 -6.04
C LEU A 219 -12.89 11.92 -6.58
N ASN A 220 -13.13 13.23 -6.34
CA ASN A 220 -12.21 14.28 -6.78
C ASN A 220 -10.87 14.23 -6.01
N HIS A 221 -10.90 14.02 -4.71
CA HIS A 221 -9.66 13.85 -3.94
C HIS A 221 -8.87 12.63 -4.39
N PHE A 222 -9.56 11.52 -4.68
CA PHE A 222 -8.92 10.32 -5.23
C PHE A 222 -8.26 10.61 -6.59
N LYS A 223 -8.99 11.21 -7.54
CA LYS A 223 -8.47 11.54 -8.88
C LYS A 223 -7.29 12.51 -8.82
N GLN A 224 -7.41 13.60 -8.06
CA GLN A 224 -6.34 14.59 -7.90
C GLN A 224 -5.08 13.99 -7.27
N SER A 225 -5.24 13.11 -6.28
CA SER A 225 -4.11 12.42 -5.66
C SER A 225 -3.41 11.50 -6.65
N PHE A 226 -4.17 10.71 -7.42
CA PHE A 226 -3.63 9.87 -8.48
C PHE A 226 -2.85 10.71 -9.50
N GLU A 227 -3.46 11.77 -10.06
CA GLU A 227 -2.85 12.60 -11.09
C GLU A 227 -1.54 13.22 -10.61
N LYS A 228 -1.54 13.82 -9.42
CA LYS A 228 -0.33 14.44 -8.85
C LYS A 228 0.78 13.41 -8.61
N THR A 229 0.43 12.23 -8.09
CA THR A 229 1.41 11.16 -7.85
C THR A 229 1.93 10.60 -9.17
N ALA A 230 1.05 10.35 -10.15
CA ALA A 230 1.43 9.86 -11.46
C ALA A 230 2.38 10.82 -12.20
N LEU A 231 2.09 12.13 -12.19
CA LEU A 231 2.95 13.15 -12.80
C LEU A 231 4.34 13.21 -12.13
N LYS A 232 4.41 13.09 -10.80
CA LYS A 232 5.70 13.02 -10.09
C LYS A 232 6.48 11.77 -10.46
N GLU A 233 5.83 10.62 -10.49
CA GLU A 233 6.47 9.36 -10.86
C GLU A 233 6.94 9.34 -12.32
N ILE A 234 6.21 9.98 -13.23
CA ILE A 234 6.65 10.21 -14.62
C ILE A 234 7.90 11.08 -14.63
N ALA A 235 7.91 12.18 -13.88
CA ALA A 235 9.06 13.09 -13.80
C ALA A 235 10.32 12.39 -13.29
N TYR A 236 10.21 11.48 -12.32
CA TYR A 236 11.33 10.65 -11.84
C TYR A 236 11.87 9.67 -12.89
N ARG A 237 11.09 9.41 -13.96
CA ARG A 237 11.45 8.51 -15.08
C ARG A 237 11.62 9.28 -16.38
N SER A 238 12.22 10.45 -16.33
CA SER A 238 12.34 11.45 -17.41
C SER A 238 12.86 10.91 -18.75
N THR A 239 13.41 9.71 -18.81
CA THR A 239 13.90 9.05 -20.04
C THR A 239 12.83 8.22 -20.77
N GLN A 240 11.63 8.11 -20.24
CA GLN A 240 10.54 7.32 -20.81
C GLN A 240 9.36 8.23 -21.18
N ASN A 241 8.85 8.09 -22.41
CA ASN A 241 7.64 8.79 -22.86
C ASN A 241 6.38 8.10 -22.29
N ILE A 242 6.20 8.14 -20.98
CA ILE A 242 5.04 7.57 -20.31
C ILE A 242 4.00 8.66 -20.09
N THR A 243 2.75 8.41 -20.41
CA THR A 243 1.62 9.27 -20.13
C THR A 243 0.80 8.77 -18.94
N VAL A 244 -0.07 9.61 -18.39
CA VAL A 244 -1.05 9.21 -17.36
C VAL A 244 -1.97 8.10 -17.92
N GLY A 245 -2.34 8.17 -19.21
CA GLY A 245 -3.11 7.14 -19.87
C GLY A 245 -2.41 5.78 -19.89
N ASP A 246 -1.11 5.76 -20.11
CA ASP A 246 -0.33 4.51 -20.10
C ASP A 246 -0.32 3.85 -18.71
N ILE A 247 -0.24 4.63 -17.65
CA ILE A 247 -0.31 4.14 -16.26
C ILE A 247 -1.67 3.49 -15.98
N LEU A 248 -2.77 4.14 -16.40
CA LEU A 248 -4.11 3.63 -16.22
C LEU A 248 -4.36 2.36 -17.03
N ASN A 249 -3.87 2.32 -18.27
CA ASN A 249 -3.94 1.13 -19.12
C ASN A 249 -3.11 -0.02 -18.56
N ASP A 250 -1.93 0.24 -17.98
CA ASP A 250 -1.13 -0.77 -17.28
C ASP A 250 -1.92 -1.36 -16.09
N THR A 251 -2.53 -0.51 -15.25
CA THR A 251 -3.40 -0.97 -14.16
C THR A 251 -4.54 -1.84 -14.67
N ILE A 252 -5.23 -1.45 -15.77
CA ILE A 252 -6.33 -2.22 -16.36
C ILE A 252 -5.82 -3.56 -16.91
N ASN A 253 -4.71 -3.58 -17.64
CA ASN A 253 -4.15 -4.78 -18.24
C ASN A 253 -3.64 -5.76 -17.17
N THR A 254 -2.92 -5.26 -16.15
CA THR A 254 -2.50 -6.06 -14.98
C THR A 254 -3.72 -6.65 -14.26
N SER A 255 -4.78 -5.87 -14.12
CA SER A 255 -6.04 -6.33 -13.52
C SER A 255 -6.73 -7.40 -14.38
N LEU A 256 -6.78 -7.25 -15.70
CA LEU A 256 -7.33 -8.26 -16.63
C LEU A 256 -6.52 -9.56 -16.60
N MET A 257 -5.19 -9.48 -16.51
CA MET A 257 -4.32 -10.63 -16.32
C MET A 257 -4.71 -11.40 -15.03
N ILE A 258 -4.92 -10.71 -13.92
CA ILE A 258 -5.38 -11.32 -12.66
C ILE A 258 -6.79 -11.87 -12.81
N GLY A 259 -7.72 -11.12 -13.41
CA GLY A 259 -9.10 -11.55 -13.68
C GLY A 259 -9.19 -12.81 -14.54
N SER A 260 -8.26 -12.99 -15.48
CA SER A 260 -8.14 -14.19 -16.33
C SER A 260 -7.40 -15.34 -15.66
N LEU A 261 -6.74 -15.12 -14.52
CA LEU A 261 -5.77 -16.03 -13.91
C LEU A 261 -4.62 -16.40 -14.88
N GLY A 262 -4.10 -15.41 -15.59
CA GLY A 262 -3.00 -15.57 -16.55
C GLY A 262 -3.36 -16.30 -17.86
N LYS A 263 -4.65 -16.59 -18.13
CA LYS A 263 -5.03 -17.43 -19.27
C LYS A 263 -5.23 -16.65 -20.57
N PHE A 264 -5.54 -15.36 -20.52
CA PHE A 264 -5.94 -14.60 -21.70
C PHE A 264 -5.19 -13.28 -21.88
N PHE A 265 -4.70 -12.68 -20.82
CA PHE A 265 -4.04 -11.36 -20.83
C PHE A 265 -2.67 -11.43 -20.16
N ASP A 266 -1.85 -12.37 -20.59
CA ASP A 266 -0.48 -12.56 -20.07
C ASP A 266 0.53 -12.83 -21.20
N PRO A 267 0.72 -11.86 -22.11
CA PRO A 267 1.62 -12.08 -23.24
C PRO A 267 3.09 -12.21 -22.82
N ALA A 268 3.47 -11.68 -21.68
CA ALA A 268 4.83 -11.71 -21.16
C ALA A 268 5.09 -12.83 -20.11
N GLY A 269 4.06 -13.61 -19.73
CA GLY A 269 4.17 -14.64 -18.70
C GLY A 269 4.29 -14.09 -17.28
N GLU A 270 3.79 -12.88 -17.03
CA GLU A 270 3.94 -12.16 -15.75
C GLU A 270 3.02 -12.70 -14.64
N TYR A 271 1.99 -13.46 -14.97
CA TYR A 271 1.07 -14.02 -13.97
C TYR A 271 1.78 -14.88 -12.93
N GLN A 272 2.90 -15.49 -13.27
CA GLN A 272 3.73 -16.22 -12.31
C GLN A 272 4.22 -15.31 -11.17
N HIS A 273 4.53 -14.04 -11.46
CA HIS A 273 4.89 -13.06 -10.43
C HIS A 273 3.71 -12.76 -9.49
N ILE A 274 2.50 -12.65 -10.05
CA ILE A 274 1.26 -12.49 -9.26
C ILE A 274 1.08 -13.68 -8.30
N ALA A 275 1.17 -14.91 -8.80
CA ALA A 275 1.01 -16.13 -8.00
C ALA A 275 2.06 -16.23 -6.87
N THR A 276 3.30 -15.87 -7.18
CA THR A 276 4.40 -15.80 -6.20
C THR A 276 4.13 -14.73 -5.14
N GLY A 277 3.76 -13.51 -5.56
CA GLY A 277 3.45 -12.42 -4.65
C GLY A 277 2.28 -12.72 -3.72
N LEU A 278 1.21 -13.36 -4.22
CA LEU A 278 0.09 -13.83 -3.40
C LEU A 278 0.54 -14.84 -2.35
N THR A 279 1.46 -15.72 -2.70
CA THR A 279 2.00 -16.72 -1.77
C THR A 279 2.84 -16.05 -0.68
N GLN A 280 3.70 -15.12 -1.04
CA GLN A 280 4.55 -14.36 -0.10
C GLN A 280 3.72 -13.48 0.84
N LEU A 281 2.65 -12.85 0.32
CA LEU A 281 1.79 -11.96 1.11
C LEU A 281 1.04 -12.67 2.24
N LYS A 282 0.83 -13.98 2.16
CA LYS A 282 0.10 -14.77 3.17
C LYS A 282 0.63 -14.58 4.59
N SER A 283 1.94 -14.43 4.76
CA SER A 283 2.57 -14.25 6.07
C SER A 283 2.29 -12.88 6.70
N TYR A 284 1.87 -11.91 5.89
CA TYR A 284 1.49 -10.56 6.32
C TYR A 284 -0.01 -10.42 6.57
N ILE A 285 -0.86 -11.35 6.12
CA ILE A 285 -2.31 -11.30 6.36
C ILE A 285 -2.61 -11.96 7.70
N TYR A 286 -3.07 -11.19 8.66
CA TYR A 286 -3.41 -11.70 9.99
C TYR A 286 -4.92 -11.92 10.18
N GLN A 287 -5.76 -11.26 9.36
CA GLN A 287 -7.21 -11.43 9.40
C GLN A 287 -7.77 -11.69 8.01
N GLY A 288 -8.56 -12.76 7.87
CA GLY A 288 -9.13 -13.18 6.60
C GLY A 288 -8.14 -13.93 5.71
N ALA A 289 -8.28 -13.74 4.40
CA ALA A 289 -7.40 -14.32 3.38
C ALA A 289 -7.25 -13.34 2.21
N PHE A 290 -6.16 -13.50 1.44
CA PHE A 290 -5.99 -12.87 0.15
C PHE A 290 -5.42 -13.91 -0.82
N ARG A 291 -6.32 -14.62 -1.45
CA ARG A 291 -6.05 -15.68 -2.43
C ARG A 291 -6.48 -15.20 -3.82
N SER A 292 -6.52 -16.12 -4.77
CA SER A 292 -6.89 -15.79 -6.17
C SER A 292 -8.25 -15.10 -6.29
N ASP A 293 -9.27 -15.53 -5.54
CA ASP A 293 -10.61 -14.95 -5.65
C ASP A 293 -10.67 -13.53 -5.07
N GLU A 294 -10.05 -13.29 -3.91
CA GLU A 294 -9.94 -11.95 -3.33
C GLU A 294 -9.08 -11.03 -4.21
N ALA A 295 -8.01 -11.56 -4.83
CA ALA A 295 -7.19 -10.80 -5.78
C ALA A 295 -7.97 -10.45 -7.05
N VAL A 296 -8.81 -11.36 -7.57
CA VAL A 296 -9.70 -11.09 -8.72
C VAL A 296 -10.73 -10.01 -8.37
N LEU A 297 -11.33 -10.04 -7.18
CA LEU A 297 -12.24 -8.97 -6.73
C LEU A 297 -11.51 -7.62 -6.63
N ALA A 298 -10.34 -7.61 -5.98
CA ALA A 298 -9.54 -6.39 -5.83
C ALA A 298 -9.09 -5.84 -7.19
N SER A 299 -8.70 -6.71 -8.14
CA SER A 299 -8.30 -6.29 -9.49
C SER A 299 -9.49 -5.71 -10.28
N ALA A 300 -10.70 -6.26 -10.14
CA ALA A 300 -11.90 -5.69 -10.75
C ALA A 300 -12.19 -4.27 -10.22
N LYS A 301 -12.05 -4.07 -8.89
CA LYS A 301 -12.17 -2.74 -8.27
C LYS A 301 -11.08 -1.78 -8.78
N ALA A 302 -9.83 -2.22 -8.87
CA ALA A 302 -8.71 -1.42 -9.38
C ALA A 302 -8.91 -1.03 -10.86
N ALA A 303 -9.36 -1.96 -11.71
CA ALA A 303 -9.70 -1.68 -13.10
C ALA A 303 -10.85 -0.65 -13.21
N TYR A 304 -11.87 -0.75 -12.36
CA TYR A 304 -12.97 0.21 -12.34
C TYR A 304 -12.50 1.60 -11.92
N LEU A 305 -11.64 1.73 -10.89
CA LEU A 305 -11.02 3.00 -10.50
C LEU A 305 -10.19 3.60 -11.64
N ALA A 306 -9.38 2.79 -12.31
CA ALA A 306 -8.56 3.23 -13.44
C ALA A 306 -9.43 3.68 -14.62
N ALA A 307 -10.51 2.96 -14.92
CA ALA A 307 -11.47 3.32 -15.97
C ALA A 307 -12.17 4.65 -15.67
N MET A 308 -12.58 4.91 -14.39
CA MET A 308 -13.18 6.18 -13.99
C MET A 308 -12.26 7.38 -14.27
N ILE A 309 -10.95 7.24 -14.02
CA ILE A 309 -10.01 8.33 -14.28
C ILE A 309 -9.81 8.47 -15.79
N LEU A 310 -9.56 7.35 -16.49
CA LEU A 310 -9.23 7.34 -17.92
C LEU A 310 -10.33 7.95 -18.78
N THR A 311 -11.60 7.75 -18.39
CA THR A 311 -12.79 8.26 -19.12
C THR A 311 -13.30 9.59 -18.60
N GLY A 312 -12.67 10.18 -17.57
CA GLY A 312 -13.15 11.41 -16.97
C GLY A 312 -14.49 11.27 -16.24
N TYR A 313 -14.87 10.08 -15.80
CA TYR A 313 -16.16 9.80 -15.15
C TYR A 313 -16.38 10.71 -13.91
N GLU A 314 -17.50 11.41 -13.88
CA GLU A 314 -17.86 12.35 -12.79
C GLU A 314 -19.05 11.87 -11.93
N GLY A 315 -19.61 10.71 -12.24
CA GLY A 315 -20.72 10.13 -11.47
C GLY A 315 -20.30 9.54 -10.14
N GLU A 316 -21.27 8.99 -9.42
CA GLU A 316 -21.02 8.29 -8.16
C GLU A 316 -20.41 6.90 -8.36
N ILE A 317 -19.53 6.49 -7.45
CA ILE A 317 -18.95 5.14 -7.45
C ILE A 317 -20.05 4.12 -7.19
N GLN A 318 -20.33 3.28 -8.15
CA GLN A 318 -21.28 2.18 -8.00
C GLN A 318 -20.65 1.06 -7.21
N ARG A 319 -21.38 0.56 -6.19
CA ARG A 319 -20.92 -0.51 -5.32
C ARG A 319 -21.88 -1.67 -5.36
N TRP A 320 -21.33 -2.88 -5.45
CA TRP A 320 -22.10 -4.11 -5.36
C TRP A 320 -22.88 -4.17 -4.04
N GLN A 321 -24.16 -4.52 -4.16
CA GLN A 321 -25.03 -4.76 -3.00
C GLN A 321 -25.32 -6.25 -2.86
N ASN A 322 -25.25 -6.76 -1.63
CA ASN A 322 -25.64 -8.15 -1.38
C ASN A 322 -27.11 -8.34 -1.73
N GLY A 323 -27.40 -9.29 -2.61
CA GLY A 323 -28.75 -9.54 -3.12
C GLY A 323 -28.97 -9.05 -4.55
N ASP A 324 -28.05 -8.30 -5.13
CA ASP A 324 -28.11 -7.98 -6.55
C ASP A 324 -28.06 -9.24 -7.43
N ASP A 325 -28.81 -9.22 -8.52
CA ASP A 325 -28.77 -10.30 -9.50
C ASP A 325 -27.54 -10.15 -10.40
N ILE A 326 -26.51 -10.92 -10.11
CA ILE A 326 -25.24 -10.90 -10.83
C ILE A 326 -25.40 -11.25 -12.33
N LEU A 327 -26.46 -11.95 -12.72
CA LEU A 327 -26.71 -12.34 -14.13
C LEU A 327 -27.02 -11.13 -15.03
N LYS A 328 -27.46 -10.01 -14.45
CA LYS A 328 -27.66 -8.75 -15.18
C LYS A 328 -26.36 -8.17 -15.72
N TYR A 329 -25.22 -8.55 -15.15
CA TYR A 329 -23.90 -8.00 -15.47
C TYR A 329 -23.07 -8.96 -16.35
N MET A 330 -23.72 -9.88 -17.05
CA MET A 330 -23.02 -10.78 -17.98
C MET A 330 -22.40 -10.03 -19.14
N ILE A 331 -21.10 -10.27 -19.37
CA ILE A 331 -20.29 -9.64 -20.39
C ILE A 331 -20.49 -10.40 -21.73
N LYS A 332 -20.91 -9.69 -22.78
CA LYS A 332 -21.24 -10.27 -24.09
C LYS A 332 -20.06 -10.35 -25.06
N PRO A 333 -19.16 -9.32 -25.15
CA PRO A 333 -18.04 -9.35 -26.07
C PRO A 333 -17.11 -10.53 -25.81
N ILE A 334 -16.79 -11.27 -26.87
CA ILE A 334 -16.08 -12.55 -26.81
C ILE A 334 -14.74 -12.46 -26.11
N GLU A 335 -14.01 -11.37 -26.35
CA GLU A 335 -12.69 -11.09 -25.77
C GLU A 335 -12.68 -10.97 -24.25
N TYR A 336 -13.84 -10.63 -23.64
CA TYR A 336 -13.97 -10.46 -22.19
C TYR A 336 -14.88 -11.51 -21.52
N GLN A 337 -15.48 -12.43 -22.28
CA GLN A 337 -16.41 -13.43 -21.74
C GLN A 337 -15.80 -14.34 -20.66
N PHE A 338 -14.49 -14.49 -20.63
CA PHE A 338 -13.79 -15.26 -19.59
C PHE A 338 -14.06 -14.71 -18.19
N LEU A 339 -14.37 -13.40 -18.06
CA LEU A 339 -14.71 -12.75 -16.79
C LEU A 339 -16.05 -13.24 -16.23
N ASN A 340 -16.96 -13.75 -17.05
CA ASN A 340 -18.23 -14.34 -16.62
C ASN A 340 -18.01 -15.55 -15.68
N LYS A 341 -16.86 -16.21 -15.76
CA LYS A 341 -16.49 -17.28 -14.84
C LYS A 341 -16.28 -16.78 -13.42
N ARG A 342 -16.18 -15.45 -13.21
CA ARG A 342 -15.96 -14.79 -11.92
C ARG A 342 -17.26 -14.39 -11.22
N ARG A 343 -18.44 -14.71 -11.80
CA ARG A 343 -19.77 -14.36 -11.24
C ARG A 343 -20.03 -14.90 -9.84
N ASN A 344 -19.39 -16.01 -9.47
CA ASN A 344 -19.58 -16.65 -8.16
C ASN A 344 -18.61 -16.17 -7.09
N ILE A 345 -17.67 -15.25 -7.43
CA ILE A 345 -16.75 -14.66 -6.45
C ILE A 345 -17.56 -13.72 -5.54
N PRO A 346 -17.54 -13.93 -4.23
CA PRO A 346 -18.23 -13.06 -3.29
C PRO A 346 -17.78 -11.60 -3.43
N GLY A 347 -18.70 -10.64 -3.22
CA GLY A 347 -18.40 -9.23 -3.32
C GLY A 347 -18.53 -8.63 -4.72
N GLY A 348 -19.06 -9.39 -5.70
CA GLY A 348 -19.48 -8.85 -6.99
C GLY A 348 -18.35 -8.55 -7.98
N ALA A 349 -17.32 -9.42 -8.07
CA ALA A 349 -16.21 -9.21 -8.99
C ALA A 349 -16.68 -8.97 -10.45
N LEU A 350 -17.65 -9.75 -10.94
CA LEU A 350 -18.20 -9.57 -12.29
C LEU A 350 -18.89 -8.21 -12.45
N PHE A 351 -19.59 -7.70 -11.43
CA PHE A 351 -20.20 -6.37 -11.43
C PHE A 351 -19.16 -5.27 -11.66
N TYR A 352 -18.04 -5.30 -10.94
CA TYR A 352 -16.99 -4.28 -11.11
C TYR A 352 -16.30 -4.38 -12.48
N TRP A 353 -16.11 -5.59 -13.01
CA TRP A 353 -15.65 -5.77 -14.39
C TRP A 353 -16.62 -5.20 -15.40
N TRP A 354 -17.92 -5.44 -15.21
CA TRP A 354 -18.96 -4.87 -16.08
C TRP A 354 -18.94 -3.33 -16.01
N GLN A 355 -18.82 -2.74 -14.82
CA GLN A 355 -18.71 -1.29 -14.67
C GLN A 355 -17.45 -0.75 -15.38
N ALA A 356 -16.29 -1.37 -15.18
CA ALA A 356 -15.04 -0.95 -15.81
C ALA A 356 -15.13 -0.99 -17.34
N LEU A 357 -15.60 -2.11 -17.90
CA LEU A 357 -15.72 -2.29 -19.35
C LEU A 357 -16.79 -1.39 -19.95
N GLY A 358 -17.87 -1.11 -19.21
CA GLY A 358 -18.93 -0.17 -19.64
C GLY A 358 -18.38 1.25 -19.79
N LEU A 359 -17.60 1.73 -18.81
CA LEU A 359 -16.94 3.03 -18.93
C LEU A 359 -15.96 3.10 -20.09
N LEU A 360 -15.26 2.01 -20.38
CA LEU A 360 -14.31 1.92 -21.49
C LEU A 360 -14.97 1.67 -22.85
N GLU A 361 -16.31 1.66 -22.92
CA GLU A 361 -17.08 1.35 -24.14
C GLU A 361 -16.71 0.00 -24.77
N LYS A 362 -16.42 -1.00 -23.92
CA LYS A 362 -16.03 -2.36 -24.34
C LYS A 362 -17.17 -3.37 -24.26
N ILE A 363 -18.36 -2.99 -23.74
CA ILE A 363 -19.56 -3.81 -23.60
C ILE A 363 -20.83 -3.05 -24.03
#